data_0402141703793724733a9c17b2a04ecc
#
_entry.id   0402141703793724733a9c17b2a04ecc
#
_cell.length_a   1.000
_cell.length_b   1.000
_cell.length_c   1.000
_cell.angle_alpha   90.00
_cell.angle_beta   90.00
_cell.angle_gamma   90.00
#
_symmetry.space_group_name_H-M   'P 1'
#
loop_
_entity.id
_entity.type
_entity.pdbx_description
1 polymer ?
#
loop_
_entity_poly.entity_id
_entity_poly.type
_entity_poly.pdbx_seq_one_letter_code
_entity_poly.pdbx_strand_id
1 'polypeptide(L)'
;EYQIEFASRAKTEGKKVVAVLCFGRPVALQKLLPFCDAVLYAWHSGSQAGNAVADILYGAVNPGGKLPMSLPRATGQIPIYYNHLRAARDCNSYYGRGRSYHDLPDGPLFPFGFGLSYTTFELTNFKAGQTALPLGKLQAGQSFTVTANLKNTGTRPGSETVQLYVKDEVASLVRPLRELKGYQKVYLNPGESKTLQFSV
;
A
#
# COMPACT_ATOMS: atom_id res chain seq x y z
N GLU A 1 22.83 6.38 -11.09
CA GLU A 1 23.01 7.84 -11.25
C GLU A 1 22.55 8.32 -12.64
N TYR A 2 23.00 7.74 -13.76
CA TYR A 2 22.59 8.12 -15.11
C TYR A 2 21.08 8.19 -15.35
N GLN A 3 20.31 7.23 -14.82
CA GLN A 3 18.85 7.24 -14.99
C GLN A 3 18.18 8.42 -14.27
N ILE A 4 18.71 8.83 -13.12
CA ILE A 4 18.22 9.99 -12.38
C ILE A 4 18.59 11.26 -13.10
N GLU A 5 19.82 11.35 -13.62
CA GLU A 5 20.27 12.48 -14.41
C GLU A 5 19.43 12.65 -15.69
N PHE A 6 19.18 11.54 -16.40
CA PHE A 6 18.29 11.55 -17.58
C PHE A 6 16.90 12.08 -17.26
N ALA A 7 16.28 11.58 -16.17
CA ALA A 7 14.97 12.05 -15.72
C ALA A 7 14.98 13.54 -15.36
N SER A 8 16.05 14.00 -14.69
CA SER A 8 16.24 15.42 -14.34
C SER A 8 16.32 16.30 -15.57
N ARG A 9 17.11 15.92 -16.57
CA ARG A 9 17.25 16.68 -17.84
C ARG A 9 15.93 16.74 -18.58
N ALA A 10 15.24 15.61 -18.74
CA ALA A 10 13.94 15.58 -19.40
C ALA A 10 12.91 16.48 -18.68
N LYS A 11 12.92 16.50 -17.35
CA LYS A 11 12.07 17.39 -16.55
C LYS A 11 12.42 18.85 -16.75
N THR A 12 13.70 19.19 -16.78
CA THR A 12 14.18 20.56 -17.03
C THR A 12 13.78 21.07 -18.42
N GLU A 13 13.72 20.17 -19.42
CA GLU A 13 13.23 20.47 -20.76
C GLU A 13 11.69 20.53 -20.86
N GLY A 14 10.98 20.48 -19.74
CA GLY A 14 9.52 20.57 -19.68
C GLY A 14 8.79 19.30 -20.13
N LYS A 15 9.49 18.16 -20.24
CA LYS A 15 8.87 16.88 -20.62
C LYS A 15 8.14 16.26 -19.45
N LYS A 16 7.07 15.52 -19.74
CA LYS A 16 6.44 14.63 -18.76
C LYS A 16 7.27 13.36 -18.60
N VAL A 17 7.58 13.02 -17.36
CA VAL A 17 8.44 11.87 -17.02
C VAL A 17 7.65 10.85 -16.26
N VAL A 18 7.54 9.65 -16.83
CA VAL A 18 6.97 8.47 -16.16
C VAL A 18 8.07 7.42 -15.98
N ALA A 19 8.36 7.07 -14.75
CA ALA A 19 9.33 6.02 -14.45
C ALA A 19 8.65 4.66 -14.38
N VAL A 20 9.05 3.73 -15.25
CA VAL A 20 8.64 2.32 -15.19
C VAL A 20 9.77 1.51 -14.55
N LEU A 21 9.51 0.94 -13.39
CA LEU A 21 10.52 0.28 -12.56
C LEU A 21 10.37 -1.24 -12.63
N CYS A 22 11.32 -1.91 -13.27
CA CYS A 22 11.38 -3.35 -13.43
C CYS A 22 12.46 -3.94 -12.51
N PHE A 23 12.14 -4.16 -11.24
CA PHE A 23 13.06 -4.68 -10.22
C PHE A 23 12.42 -5.81 -9.43
N GLY A 24 13.24 -6.78 -9.01
CA GLY A 24 12.80 -7.88 -8.12
C GLY A 24 12.92 -7.54 -6.62
N ARG A 25 13.20 -6.29 -6.26
CA ARG A 25 13.42 -5.87 -4.87
C ARG A 25 12.97 -4.42 -4.65
N PRO A 26 12.70 -4.01 -3.39
CA PRO A 26 12.48 -2.62 -3.05
C PRO A 26 13.73 -1.79 -3.35
N VAL A 27 13.53 -0.60 -3.89
CA VAL A 27 14.61 0.37 -4.14
C VAL A 27 14.27 1.72 -3.53
N ALA A 28 15.29 2.47 -3.12
CA ALA A 28 15.11 3.81 -2.61
C ALA A 28 14.87 4.78 -3.77
N LEU A 29 13.67 5.35 -3.85
CA LEU A 29 13.23 6.21 -4.95
C LEU A 29 13.31 7.71 -4.63
N GLN A 30 13.68 8.08 -3.40
CA GLN A 30 13.61 9.47 -2.93
C GLN A 30 14.36 10.45 -3.85
N LYS A 31 15.49 10.03 -4.44
CA LYS A 31 16.26 10.86 -5.37
C LYS A 31 15.66 10.96 -6.78
N LEU A 32 14.83 9.99 -7.17
CA LEU A 32 14.19 9.95 -8.49
C LEU A 32 12.86 10.70 -8.53
N LEU A 33 12.06 10.59 -7.46
CA LEU A 33 10.70 11.11 -7.40
C LEU A 33 10.55 12.60 -7.77
N PRO A 34 11.46 13.52 -7.40
CA PRO A 34 11.32 14.94 -7.77
C PRO A 34 11.28 15.19 -9.28
N PHE A 35 11.79 14.26 -10.07
CA PHE A 35 11.88 14.38 -11.53
C PHE A 35 10.77 13.60 -12.26
N CYS A 36 9.91 12.85 -11.52
CA CYS A 36 8.85 12.05 -12.11
C CYS A 36 7.47 12.67 -11.89
N ASP A 37 6.64 12.67 -12.93
CA ASP A 37 5.20 12.98 -12.84
C ASP A 37 4.40 11.75 -12.37
N ALA A 38 4.88 10.53 -12.70
CA ALA A 38 4.32 9.27 -12.23
C ALA A 38 5.39 8.18 -12.13
N VAL A 39 5.12 7.18 -11.31
CA VAL A 39 5.96 5.99 -11.16
C VAL A 39 5.09 4.74 -11.24
N LEU A 40 5.42 3.83 -12.15
CA LEU A 40 4.85 2.50 -12.27
C LEU A 40 5.86 1.46 -11.78
N TYR A 41 5.55 0.79 -10.67
CA TYR A 41 6.38 -0.28 -10.16
C TYR A 41 5.92 -1.62 -10.77
N ALA A 42 6.60 -2.05 -11.83
CA ALA A 42 6.18 -3.19 -12.66
C ALA A 42 6.77 -4.54 -12.20
N TRP A 43 7.71 -4.55 -11.26
CA TRP A 43 8.38 -5.76 -10.78
C TRP A 43 8.98 -6.59 -11.92
N HIS A 44 8.83 -7.92 -11.88
CA HIS A 44 9.17 -8.85 -12.95
C HIS A 44 7.89 -9.29 -13.67
N SER A 45 7.54 -8.59 -14.75
CA SER A 45 6.23 -8.74 -15.42
C SER A 45 6.19 -9.86 -16.48
N GLY A 46 7.27 -10.58 -16.69
CA GLY A 46 7.33 -11.68 -17.65
C GLY A 46 7.27 -11.24 -19.13
N SER A 47 6.95 -12.17 -20.02
CA SER A 47 6.98 -11.98 -21.48
C SER A 47 5.95 -10.96 -22.01
N GLN A 48 4.85 -10.73 -21.30
CA GLN A 48 3.82 -9.76 -21.66
C GLN A 48 4.01 -8.38 -21.01
N ALA A 49 5.18 -8.12 -20.42
CA ALA A 49 5.49 -6.88 -19.71
C ALA A 49 5.23 -5.63 -20.57
N GLY A 50 5.65 -5.64 -21.83
CA GLY A 50 5.48 -4.51 -22.74
C GLY A 50 4.01 -4.15 -22.96
N ASN A 51 3.18 -5.15 -23.24
CA ASN A 51 1.74 -4.96 -23.44
C ASN A 51 1.07 -4.44 -22.16
N ALA A 52 1.35 -5.07 -21.01
CA ALA A 52 0.77 -4.68 -19.72
C ALA A 52 1.15 -3.25 -19.31
N VAL A 53 2.41 -2.86 -19.52
CA VAL A 53 2.88 -1.49 -19.25
C VAL A 53 2.22 -0.49 -20.20
N ALA A 54 2.13 -0.80 -21.49
CA ALA A 54 1.47 0.06 -22.47
C ALA A 54 -0.02 0.26 -22.12
N ASP A 55 -0.74 -0.79 -21.81
CA ASP A 55 -2.16 -0.73 -21.43
C ASP A 55 -2.39 0.19 -20.22
N ILE A 56 -1.50 0.15 -19.25
CA ILE A 56 -1.57 1.06 -18.10
C ILE A 56 -1.22 2.49 -18.51
N LEU A 57 -0.10 2.70 -19.20
CA LEU A 57 0.38 4.05 -19.55
C LEU A 57 -0.61 4.80 -20.46
N TYR A 58 -1.24 4.10 -21.39
CA TYR A 58 -2.26 4.67 -22.28
C TYR A 58 -3.68 4.63 -21.70
N GLY A 59 -3.86 4.07 -20.50
CA GLY A 59 -5.12 4.08 -19.77
C GLY A 59 -6.16 3.08 -20.25
N ALA A 60 -5.78 2.08 -21.06
CA ALA A 60 -6.64 0.97 -21.43
C ALA A 60 -6.99 0.10 -20.20
N VAL A 61 -6.05 -0.03 -19.28
CA VAL A 61 -6.22 -0.73 -18.00
C VAL A 61 -5.96 0.20 -16.83
N ASN A 62 -6.84 0.19 -15.85
CA ASN A 62 -6.66 0.92 -14.60
C ASN A 62 -5.80 0.09 -13.63
N PRO A 63 -4.67 0.61 -13.13
CA PRO A 63 -3.84 -0.11 -12.17
C PRO A 63 -4.59 -0.33 -10.86
N GLY A 64 -4.66 -1.58 -10.42
CA GLY A 64 -5.29 -1.99 -9.15
C GLY A 64 -4.33 -2.76 -8.23
N GLY A 65 -3.03 -2.70 -8.52
CA GLY A 65 -1.99 -3.33 -7.71
C GLY A 65 -1.66 -2.53 -6.46
N LYS A 66 -1.29 -3.22 -5.39
CA LYS A 66 -0.77 -2.62 -4.15
C LYS A 66 0.62 -3.19 -3.86
N LEU A 67 1.48 -2.38 -3.26
CA LEU A 67 2.84 -2.79 -2.90
C LEU A 67 2.83 -3.97 -1.93
N PRO A 68 3.48 -5.09 -2.26
CA PRO A 68 3.58 -6.26 -1.38
C PRO A 68 4.69 -6.11 -0.32
N MET A 69 5.38 -4.99 -0.32
CA MET A 69 6.42 -4.64 0.66
C MET A 69 6.58 -3.12 0.77
N SER A 70 7.12 -2.65 1.89
CA SER A 70 7.42 -1.23 2.06
C SER A 70 8.64 -0.82 1.25
N LEU A 71 8.63 0.36 0.65
CA LEU A 71 9.77 0.94 -0.05
C LEU A 71 10.52 1.89 0.89
N PRO A 72 11.84 1.73 1.06
CA PRO A 72 12.63 2.60 1.93
C PRO A 72 12.86 3.98 1.30
N ARG A 73 13.12 4.98 2.13
CA ARG A 73 13.58 6.31 1.67
C ARG A 73 15.04 6.28 1.23
N ALA A 74 15.86 5.54 1.96
CA ALA A 74 17.28 5.32 1.69
C ALA A 74 17.67 3.88 2.00
N THR A 75 18.75 3.40 1.37
CA THR A 75 19.25 2.04 1.56
C THR A 75 19.59 1.73 3.02
N GLY A 76 20.10 2.69 3.77
CA GLY A 76 20.43 2.53 5.19
C GLY A 76 19.22 2.42 6.12
N GLN A 77 18.00 2.60 5.61
CA GLN A 77 16.78 2.47 6.41
C GLN A 77 16.31 1.02 6.56
N ILE A 78 16.84 0.08 5.80
CA ILE A 78 16.48 -1.34 5.90
C ILE A 78 17.08 -2.00 7.15
N PRO A 79 16.35 -2.95 7.80
CA PRO A 79 15.06 -3.52 7.37
C PRO A 79 13.89 -2.59 7.66
N ILE A 80 12.93 -2.53 6.72
CA ILE A 80 11.68 -1.76 6.88
C ILE A 80 10.49 -2.59 6.43
N TYR A 81 9.57 -2.88 7.36
CA TYR A 81 8.38 -3.69 7.11
C TYR A 81 7.22 -3.21 7.97
N TYR A 82 5.99 -3.42 7.49
CA TYR A 82 4.78 -2.85 8.10
C TYR A 82 4.40 -3.46 9.45
N ASN A 83 4.79 -4.71 9.69
CA ASN A 83 4.45 -5.51 10.86
C ASN A 83 5.60 -5.62 11.87
N HIS A 84 6.46 -4.60 11.97
CA HIS A 84 7.54 -4.60 12.93
C HIS A 84 6.99 -4.57 14.38
N LEU A 85 7.81 -5.04 15.31
CA LEU A 85 7.48 -5.03 16.74
C LEU A 85 7.59 -3.61 17.32
N ARG A 86 6.89 -3.35 18.40
CA ARG A 86 7.12 -2.12 19.20
C ARG A 86 8.56 -2.12 19.72
N ALA A 87 9.28 -1.05 19.46
CA ALA A 87 10.57 -0.81 20.06
C ALA A 87 10.40 -0.02 21.38
N ALA A 88 11.36 -0.17 22.30
CA ALA A 88 11.35 0.52 23.58
C ALA A 88 11.42 2.07 23.45
N ARG A 89 12.07 2.56 22.40
CA ARG A 89 11.88 3.90 21.87
C ARG A 89 10.86 3.79 20.77
N ASP A 90 9.77 4.51 20.89
CA ASP A 90 8.76 4.58 19.85
C ASP A 90 9.35 5.36 18.67
N CYS A 91 10.23 4.68 17.94
CA CYS A 91 10.98 5.18 16.77
C CYS A 91 10.07 5.37 15.57
N ASN A 92 8.75 5.40 15.76
CA ASN A 92 7.81 5.31 14.69
C ASN A 92 6.94 6.54 14.58
N SER A 93 7.50 7.60 14.04
CA SER A 93 6.72 8.79 13.72
C SER A 93 5.73 8.57 12.58
N TYR A 94 5.81 7.44 11.85
CA TYR A 94 4.72 7.05 10.96
C TYR A 94 3.38 6.92 11.70
N TYR A 95 3.45 6.68 13.02
CA TYR A 95 2.29 6.62 13.92
C TYR A 95 2.35 7.67 15.05
N GLY A 96 3.29 8.63 15.00
CA GLY A 96 3.11 9.87 15.72
C GLY A 96 4.07 10.28 16.81
N ARG A 97 5.15 9.55 17.17
CA ARG A 97 6.10 10.07 18.18
C ARG A 97 7.48 9.40 18.11
N GLY A 98 8.51 10.19 17.83
CA GLY A 98 9.93 9.84 17.90
C GLY A 98 10.63 9.85 16.54
N ARG A 99 11.91 10.20 16.50
CA ARG A 99 12.76 10.14 15.30
C ARG A 99 13.73 8.99 15.44
N SER A 100 13.70 8.05 14.48
CA SER A 100 14.69 6.96 14.37
C SER A 100 16.00 7.45 13.77
N TYR A 101 15.91 8.40 12.85
CA TYR A 101 17.02 8.96 12.10
C TYR A 101 17.07 10.48 12.25
N HIS A 102 18.27 11.05 12.31
CA HIS A 102 18.45 12.49 12.36
C HIS A 102 18.24 13.16 11.01
N ASP A 103 18.54 12.45 9.94
CA ASP A 103 18.66 12.94 8.56
C ASP A 103 17.52 12.47 7.64
N LEU A 104 16.65 11.58 8.13
CA LEU A 104 15.53 11.04 7.37
C LEU A 104 14.22 11.11 8.16
N PRO A 105 13.11 11.41 7.50
CA PRO A 105 11.79 11.20 8.09
C PRO A 105 11.58 9.72 8.44
N ASP A 106 10.92 9.46 9.54
CA ASP A 106 10.56 8.11 9.95
C ASP A 106 9.54 7.48 8.98
N GLY A 107 9.46 6.15 9.03
CA GLY A 107 8.58 5.37 8.18
C GLY A 107 9.06 5.23 6.73
N PRO A 108 8.41 4.35 5.97
CA PRO A 108 8.76 4.09 4.58
C PRO A 108 8.47 5.28 3.66
N LEU A 109 9.10 5.30 2.51
CA LEU A 109 8.72 6.21 1.42
C LEU A 109 7.32 5.90 0.91
N PHE A 110 7.06 4.61 0.65
CA PHE A 110 5.73 4.07 0.38
C PHE A 110 5.50 2.82 1.23
N PRO A 111 4.41 2.75 2.00
CA PRO A 111 4.16 1.60 2.87
C PRO A 111 3.67 0.38 2.09
N PHE A 112 3.79 -0.80 2.70
CA PHE A 112 3.07 -2.00 2.29
C PHE A 112 1.59 -1.70 2.08
N GLY A 113 1.00 -2.24 1.02
CA GLY A 113 -0.40 -2.02 0.68
C GLY A 113 -0.70 -0.69 -0.03
N PHE A 114 0.29 0.18 -0.24
CA PHE A 114 0.12 1.42 -0.99
C PHE A 114 -0.03 1.15 -2.49
N GLY A 115 -0.86 1.94 -3.17
CA GLY A 115 -1.01 1.96 -4.61
C GLY A 115 -2.14 2.90 -5.02
N LEU A 116 -1.91 3.66 -6.08
CA LEU A 116 -2.86 4.61 -6.66
C LEU A 116 -3.65 3.96 -7.79
N SER A 117 -4.76 4.58 -8.16
CA SER A 117 -5.68 4.17 -9.22
C SER A 117 -6.02 5.37 -10.09
N TYR A 118 -6.52 5.15 -11.31
CA TYR A 118 -7.07 6.20 -12.18
C TYR A 118 -8.52 6.56 -11.83
N THR A 119 -9.09 5.90 -10.82
CA THR A 119 -10.40 6.21 -10.25
C THR A 119 -10.28 6.37 -8.73
N THR A 120 -11.34 6.81 -8.09
CA THR A 120 -11.39 7.00 -6.64
C THR A 120 -12.36 6.01 -6.02
N PHE A 121 -12.01 5.52 -4.82
CA PHE A 121 -12.84 4.61 -4.06
C PHE A 121 -13.10 5.18 -2.67
N GLU A 122 -14.29 4.91 -2.15
CA GLU A 122 -14.69 5.30 -0.81
C GLU A 122 -15.11 4.06 -0.02
N LEU A 123 -14.59 3.95 1.20
CA LEU A 123 -14.97 2.92 2.16
C LEU A 123 -15.86 3.55 3.24
N THR A 124 -17.06 2.99 3.41
CA THR A 124 -18.06 3.48 4.37
C THR A 124 -18.70 2.33 5.14
N ASN A 125 -19.55 2.66 6.11
CA ASN A 125 -20.40 1.71 6.83
C ASN A 125 -19.61 0.56 7.49
N PHE A 126 -18.52 0.89 8.16
CA PHE A 126 -17.76 -0.09 8.93
C PHE A 126 -18.62 -0.64 10.08
N LYS A 127 -18.77 -1.95 10.11
CA LYS A 127 -19.49 -2.66 11.18
C LYS A 127 -18.72 -3.88 11.61
N ALA A 128 -18.55 -4.02 12.92
CA ALA A 128 -18.17 -5.29 13.54
C ALA A 128 -19.45 -6.07 13.87
N GLY A 129 -19.52 -7.33 13.51
CA GLY A 129 -20.68 -8.18 13.77
C GLY A 129 -20.97 -8.34 15.27
N GLN A 130 -19.93 -8.18 16.08
CA GLN A 130 -20.01 -8.12 17.55
C GLN A 130 -18.88 -7.23 18.08
N THR A 131 -19.14 -6.56 19.20
CA THR A 131 -18.17 -5.66 19.84
C THR A 131 -17.25 -6.39 20.83
N ALA A 132 -17.62 -7.59 21.24
CA ALA A 132 -16.85 -8.43 22.13
C ALA A 132 -17.04 -9.92 21.78
N LEU A 133 -15.97 -10.66 21.84
CA LEU A 133 -15.98 -12.11 21.69
C LEU A 133 -15.25 -12.74 22.88
N PRO A 134 -15.93 -13.54 23.72
CA PRO A 134 -15.28 -14.22 24.84
C PRO A 134 -14.12 -15.10 24.37
N LEU A 135 -13.02 -15.09 25.11
CA LEU A 135 -11.80 -15.83 24.76
C LEU A 135 -12.04 -17.32 24.50
N GLY A 136 -12.91 -17.95 25.29
CA GLY A 136 -13.27 -19.35 25.09
C GLY A 136 -13.96 -19.64 23.77
N LYS A 137 -14.70 -18.68 23.23
CA LYS A 137 -15.32 -18.78 21.89
C LYS A 137 -14.31 -18.64 20.78
N LEU A 138 -13.34 -17.75 20.92
CA LEU A 138 -12.20 -17.62 20.00
C LEU A 138 -11.38 -18.92 19.98
N GLN A 139 -11.08 -19.49 21.14
CA GLN A 139 -10.37 -20.77 21.26
C GLN A 139 -11.15 -21.93 20.65
N ALA A 140 -12.48 -21.84 20.64
CA ALA A 140 -13.38 -22.80 19.98
C ALA A 140 -13.52 -22.56 18.45
N GLY A 141 -12.72 -21.64 17.86
CA GLY A 141 -12.68 -21.37 16.43
C GLY A 141 -13.80 -20.45 15.92
N GLN A 142 -14.49 -19.72 16.79
CA GLN A 142 -15.43 -18.71 16.35
C GLN A 142 -14.68 -17.50 15.77
N SER A 143 -15.12 -17.05 14.61
CA SER A 143 -14.54 -15.92 13.93
C SER A 143 -15.29 -14.60 14.21
N PHE A 144 -14.58 -13.51 14.11
CA PHE A 144 -15.09 -12.17 14.21
C PHE A 144 -15.38 -11.63 12.80
N THR A 145 -16.60 -11.20 12.55
CA THR A 145 -16.99 -10.69 11.23
C THR A 145 -16.92 -9.17 11.20
N VAL A 146 -16.26 -8.63 10.18
CA VAL A 146 -16.20 -7.20 9.89
C VAL A 146 -16.75 -6.96 8.50
N THR A 147 -17.64 -5.97 8.36
CA THR A 147 -18.19 -5.55 7.07
C THR A 147 -17.89 -4.09 6.77
N ALA A 148 -17.76 -3.78 5.49
CA ALA A 148 -17.64 -2.42 4.99
C ALA A 148 -18.24 -2.32 3.59
N ASN A 149 -18.71 -1.13 3.19
CA ASN A 149 -19.15 -0.86 1.83
C ASN A 149 -18.04 -0.17 1.06
N LEU A 150 -17.64 -0.74 -0.07
CA LEU A 150 -16.73 -0.14 -1.04
C LEU A 150 -17.55 0.44 -2.19
N LYS A 151 -17.31 1.70 -2.54
CA LYS A 151 -17.94 2.39 -3.69
C LYS A 151 -16.87 2.96 -4.60
N ASN A 152 -17.01 2.80 -5.92
CA ASN A 152 -16.26 3.57 -6.90
C ASN A 152 -16.92 4.93 -7.07
N THR A 153 -16.25 5.98 -6.58
CA THR A 153 -16.75 7.37 -6.65
C THR A 153 -16.21 8.16 -7.83
N GLY A 154 -15.31 7.56 -8.61
CA GLY A 154 -14.72 8.19 -9.79
C GLY A 154 -15.49 7.86 -11.07
N THR A 155 -14.90 8.27 -12.18
CA THR A 155 -15.52 8.19 -13.53
C THR A 155 -15.03 7.03 -14.37
N ARG A 156 -14.07 6.24 -13.88
CA ARG A 156 -13.50 5.09 -14.59
C ARG A 156 -13.75 3.79 -13.84
N PRO A 157 -13.94 2.67 -14.53
CA PRO A 157 -13.95 1.37 -13.87
C PRO A 157 -12.57 1.04 -13.31
N GLY A 158 -12.53 0.25 -12.25
CA GLY A 158 -11.24 -0.14 -11.66
C GLY A 158 -11.38 -1.15 -10.54
N SER A 159 -10.22 -1.70 -10.16
CA SER A 159 -10.11 -2.61 -9.02
C SER A 159 -9.49 -1.90 -7.83
N GLU A 160 -10.06 -2.13 -6.65
CA GLU A 160 -9.46 -1.75 -5.38
C GLU A 160 -9.18 -3.00 -4.54
N THR A 161 -8.05 -3.00 -3.83
CA THR A 161 -7.70 -4.06 -2.88
C THR A 161 -7.89 -3.54 -1.47
N VAL A 162 -9.03 -3.89 -0.88
CA VAL A 162 -9.35 -3.56 0.50
C VAL A 162 -8.64 -4.52 1.43
N GLN A 163 -7.97 -3.99 2.44
CA GLN A 163 -7.11 -4.73 3.37
C GLN A 163 -7.66 -4.58 4.79
N LEU A 164 -7.73 -5.69 5.52
CA LEU A 164 -8.11 -5.73 6.92
C LEU A 164 -6.89 -6.00 7.78
N TYR A 165 -6.61 -5.07 8.69
CA TYR A 165 -5.54 -5.20 9.67
C TYR A 165 -6.10 -5.32 11.08
N VAL A 166 -5.46 -6.15 11.88
CA VAL A 166 -5.73 -6.26 13.32
C VAL A 166 -4.54 -5.74 14.10
N LYS A 167 -4.83 -4.99 15.13
CA LYS A 167 -3.86 -4.49 16.11
C LYS A 167 -4.27 -4.96 17.49
N ASP A 168 -3.31 -5.54 18.22
CA ASP A 168 -3.47 -5.86 19.63
C ASP A 168 -2.99 -4.66 20.47
N GLU A 169 -3.90 -4.01 21.19
CA GLU A 169 -3.57 -2.82 21.96
C GLU A 169 -2.82 -3.17 23.27
N VAL A 170 -3.19 -4.28 23.89
CA VAL A 170 -2.61 -4.74 25.17
C VAL A 170 -2.36 -6.25 25.12
N ALA A 171 -1.16 -6.61 24.72
CA ALA A 171 -0.75 -8.01 24.60
C ALA A 171 0.11 -8.46 25.79
N SER A 172 -0.02 -9.71 26.20
CA SER A 172 0.84 -10.34 27.21
C SER A 172 2.26 -10.63 26.69
N LEU A 173 2.42 -10.71 25.36
CA LEU A 173 3.69 -10.90 24.66
C LEU A 173 3.87 -9.78 23.64
N VAL A 174 5.11 -9.53 23.23
CA VAL A 174 5.40 -8.55 22.18
C VAL A 174 4.74 -8.97 20.88
N ARG A 175 3.89 -8.12 20.35
CA ARG A 175 3.15 -8.34 19.09
C ARG A 175 3.55 -7.30 18.05
N PRO A 176 3.40 -7.62 16.74
CA PRO A 176 3.51 -6.64 15.68
C PRO A 176 2.56 -5.45 15.88
N LEU A 177 2.95 -4.26 15.41
CA LEU A 177 2.11 -3.07 15.48
C LEU A 177 0.74 -3.27 14.83
N ARG A 178 0.69 -4.07 13.78
CA ARG A 178 -0.53 -4.53 13.10
C ARG A 178 -0.22 -5.73 12.22
N GLU A 179 -1.21 -6.55 11.98
CA GLU A 179 -1.10 -7.73 11.13
C GLU A 179 -2.20 -7.73 10.07
N LEU A 180 -1.84 -7.93 8.81
CA LEU A 180 -2.82 -8.15 7.75
C LEU A 180 -3.51 -9.50 7.98
N LYS A 181 -4.82 -9.49 8.22
CA LYS A 181 -5.63 -10.69 8.46
C LYS A 181 -6.53 -11.05 7.29
N GLY A 182 -6.76 -10.12 6.38
CA GLY A 182 -7.55 -10.39 5.18
C GLY A 182 -7.41 -9.30 4.13
N TYR A 183 -7.66 -9.67 2.89
CA TYR A 183 -7.79 -8.72 1.80
C TYR A 183 -8.76 -9.23 0.74
N GLN A 184 -9.40 -8.30 0.03
CA GLN A 184 -10.26 -8.60 -1.10
C GLN A 184 -10.00 -7.61 -2.22
N LYS A 185 -9.70 -8.12 -3.42
CA LYS A 185 -9.62 -7.30 -4.62
C LYS A 185 -10.96 -7.31 -5.33
N VAL A 186 -11.53 -6.12 -5.51
CA VAL A 186 -12.89 -5.94 -6.05
C VAL A 186 -12.84 -4.99 -7.22
N TYR A 187 -13.44 -5.40 -8.34
CA TYR A 187 -13.65 -4.56 -9.52
C TYR A 187 -15.03 -3.90 -9.42
N LEU A 188 -15.09 -2.60 -9.67
CA LEU A 188 -16.32 -1.81 -9.65
C LEU A 188 -16.38 -0.86 -10.84
N ASN A 189 -17.54 -0.77 -11.47
CA ASN A 189 -17.86 0.27 -12.43
C ASN A 189 -18.08 1.63 -11.72
N PRO A 190 -18.04 2.76 -12.46
CA PRO A 190 -18.36 4.06 -11.90
C PRO A 190 -19.71 4.06 -11.18
N GLY A 191 -19.75 4.56 -9.95
CA GLY A 191 -20.95 4.61 -9.11
C GLY A 191 -21.34 3.30 -8.43
N GLU A 192 -20.76 2.17 -8.85
CA GLU A 192 -21.07 0.85 -8.27
C GLU A 192 -20.56 0.74 -6.84
N SER A 193 -21.30 0.00 -6.01
CA SER A 193 -20.97 -0.27 -4.61
C SER A 193 -21.06 -1.76 -4.32
N LYS A 194 -20.20 -2.25 -3.42
CA LYS A 194 -20.22 -3.63 -2.94
C LYS A 194 -19.96 -3.70 -1.45
N THR A 195 -20.76 -4.49 -0.74
CA THR A 195 -20.49 -4.83 0.65
C THR A 195 -19.42 -5.91 0.71
N LEU A 196 -18.37 -5.66 1.47
CA LEU A 196 -17.29 -6.58 1.77
C LEU A 196 -17.48 -7.18 3.15
N GLN A 197 -17.13 -8.44 3.29
CA GLN A 197 -17.17 -9.14 4.57
C GLN A 197 -15.84 -9.85 4.79
N PHE A 198 -15.26 -9.66 5.96
CA PHE A 198 -14.05 -10.32 6.41
C PHE A 198 -14.36 -11.14 7.67
N SER A 199 -13.73 -12.28 7.77
CA SER A 199 -13.76 -13.15 8.95
C SER A 199 -12.36 -13.20 9.55
N VAL A 200 -12.25 -12.91 10.84
CA VAL A 200 -10.99 -12.88 11.61
C VAL A 200 -11.05 -13.85 12.78
#